data_9e8487d85f473fa3307e8adc5f632d45
#
_entry.id   9e8487d85f473fa3307e8adc5f632d45
#
_cell.length_a   1.000
_cell.length_b   1.000
_cell.length_c   1.000
_cell.angle_alpha   90.00
_cell.angle_beta   90.00
_cell.angle_gamma   90.00
#
_symmetry.space_group_name_H-M   'P 1'
#
loop_
_entity.id
_entity.type
_entity.pdbx_description
1 polymer ?
#
loop_
_entity_poly.entity_id
_entity_poly.type
_entity_poly.pdbx_seq_one_letter_code
_entity_poly.pdbx_strand_id
1 'polypeptide(L)'
;ALAAGLPEGRIINLAKKDNLTIERPRIEIQFLPEKYTRTGRKLAVTRTKTELVRKRELYEVELTVNANILADDRAWLVAFAVDFVAGLPRGGNDSRGNWVKIRVQKATFGRAPDKRVGDEVIEVFTKVNRLFVLTFTGRITEEETEEMIPSVTINKPTFK
;
A
#
# COMPACT_ATOMS: atom_id res chain seq x y z
N ALA A 1 5.45 -12.17 -4.07
CA ALA A 1 5.58 -12.47 -5.51
C ALA A 1 6.68 -13.51 -5.77
N LEU A 2 7.89 -13.33 -5.25
CA LEU A 2 8.99 -14.30 -5.41
C LEU A 2 8.66 -15.66 -4.78
N ALA A 3 8.06 -15.66 -3.59
CA ALA A 3 7.61 -16.88 -2.92
C ALA A 3 6.50 -17.63 -3.67
N ALA A 4 5.74 -16.94 -4.54
CA ALA A 4 4.72 -17.53 -5.40
C ALA A 4 5.27 -17.99 -6.76
N GLY A 5 6.59 -18.06 -6.94
CA GLY A 5 7.23 -18.60 -8.15
C GLY A 5 7.52 -17.58 -9.26
N LEU A 6 7.48 -16.27 -8.98
CA LEU A 6 7.95 -15.27 -9.93
C LEU A 6 9.49 -15.23 -9.91
N PRO A 7 10.19 -15.30 -11.06
CA PRO A 7 11.64 -15.13 -11.12
C PRO A 7 12.10 -13.76 -10.61
N GLU A 8 13.33 -13.69 -10.08
CA GLU A 8 13.92 -12.45 -9.61
C GLU A 8 14.06 -11.42 -10.74
N GLY A 9 13.91 -10.12 -10.43
CA GLY A 9 14.03 -9.05 -11.42
C GLY A 9 12.81 -8.88 -12.35
N ARG A 10 11.73 -9.64 -12.16
CA ARG A 10 10.51 -9.58 -13.00
C ARG A 10 9.44 -8.62 -12.48
N ILE A 11 9.75 -7.79 -11.49
CA ILE A 11 8.86 -6.72 -10.99
C ILE A 11 9.34 -5.39 -11.56
N ILE A 12 8.49 -4.73 -12.33
CA ILE A 12 8.81 -3.49 -13.04
C ILE A 12 7.94 -2.36 -12.51
N ASN A 13 8.56 -1.23 -12.23
CA ASN A 13 7.85 0.01 -11.96
C ASN A 13 7.65 0.76 -13.30
N LEU A 14 6.40 0.91 -13.74
CA LEU A 14 6.07 1.59 -15.01
C LEU A 14 6.41 3.09 -15.02
N ALA A 15 6.61 3.73 -13.87
CA ALA A 15 7.05 5.12 -13.81
C ALA A 15 8.51 5.31 -14.31
N LYS A 16 9.32 4.25 -14.26
CA LYS A 16 10.66 4.22 -14.86
C LYS A 16 10.52 3.72 -16.29
N LYS A 17 10.54 4.65 -17.24
CA LYS A 17 10.54 4.34 -18.70
C LYS A 17 11.87 3.71 -19.13
N ASP A 18 12.22 2.58 -18.58
CA ASP A 18 13.29 1.79 -19.13
C ASP A 18 12.69 0.92 -20.25
N ASN A 19 13.15 1.12 -21.47
CA ASN A 19 12.77 0.37 -22.68
C ASN A 19 13.23 -1.11 -22.61
N LEU A 20 13.29 -1.68 -21.43
CA LEU A 20 13.66 -3.07 -21.22
C LEU A 20 12.48 -3.97 -21.57
N THR A 21 12.64 -4.73 -22.64
CA THR A 21 11.73 -5.82 -23.00
C THR A 21 11.95 -6.97 -22.01
N ILE A 22 11.36 -6.89 -20.85
CA ILE A 22 11.45 -7.96 -19.85
C ILE A 22 10.46 -9.06 -20.25
N GLU A 23 10.98 -10.29 -20.36
CA GLU A 23 10.19 -11.47 -20.69
C GLU A 23 9.10 -11.76 -19.66
N ARG A 24 8.10 -12.53 -20.06
CA ARG A 24 7.04 -13.02 -19.17
C ARG A 24 7.47 -14.35 -18.51
N PRO A 25 6.93 -14.66 -17.34
CA PRO A 25 5.97 -13.88 -16.53
C PRO A 25 6.63 -12.68 -15.85
N ARG A 26 5.87 -11.58 -15.73
CA ARG A 26 6.32 -10.36 -15.04
C ARG A 26 5.17 -9.63 -14.36
N ILE A 27 5.49 -8.77 -13.39
CA ILE A 27 4.53 -7.86 -12.74
C ILE A 27 4.92 -6.43 -13.10
N GLU A 28 3.97 -5.68 -13.63
CA GLU A 28 4.08 -4.25 -13.89
C GLU A 28 3.35 -3.49 -12.79
N ILE A 29 4.05 -2.64 -12.06
CA ILE A 29 3.50 -1.84 -10.97
C ILE A 29 3.36 -0.40 -11.41
N GLN A 30 2.17 0.16 -11.22
CA GLN A 30 1.87 1.57 -11.43
C GLN A 30 1.31 2.16 -10.14
N PHE A 31 1.97 3.19 -9.63
CA PHE A 31 1.47 4.00 -8.52
C PHE A 31 0.54 5.08 -9.07
N LEU A 32 -0.64 5.18 -8.51
CA LEU A 32 -1.59 6.25 -8.80
C LEU A 32 -1.39 7.40 -7.81
N PRO A 33 -1.94 8.60 -8.09
CA PRO A 33 -1.86 9.73 -7.17
C PRO A 33 -2.39 9.38 -5.78
N GLU A 34 -1.69 9.86 -4.76
CA GLU A 34 -2.10 9.70 -3.37
C GLU A 34 -3.27 10.62 -3.04
N LYS A 35 -4.18 10.13 -2.22
CA LYS A 35 -5.30 10.91 -1.69
C LYS A 35 -5.07 11.19 -0.21
N TYR A 36 -5.13 12.47 0.16
CA TYR A 36 -4.99 12.93 1.52
C TYR A 36 -6.33 13.42 2.06
N THR A 37 -6.79 12.85 3.15
CA THR A 37 -8.02 13.26 3.83
C THR A 37 -7.68 13.79 5.22
N ARG A 38 -7.96 15.08 5.48
CA ARG A 38 -7.72 15.68 6.80
C ARG A 38 -8.71 15.13 7.82
N THR A 39 -8.22 14.60 8.91
CA THR A 39 -9.05 13.96 9.95
C THR A 39 -9.02 14.68 11.28
N GLY A 40 -7.85 15.16 11.73
CA GLY A 40 -7.67 15.85 13.02
C GLY A 40 -8.01 14.96 14.24
N ARG A 41 -8.03 13.63 14.07
CA ARG A 41 -8.46 12.66 15.10
C ARG A 41 -7.42 12.55 16.22
N LYS A 42 -7.87 12.60 17.47
CA LYS A 42 -7.04 12.24 18.62
C LYS A 42 -6.84 10.72 18.64
N LEU A 43 -5.58 10.27 18.66
CA LEU A 43 -5.22 8.85 18.69
C LEU A 43 -4.89 8.36 20.08
N ALA A 44 -4.05 9.11 20.80
CA ALA A 44 -3.62 8.75 22.13
C ALA A 44 -3.31 10.00 22.96
N VAL A 45 -3.42 9.86 24.27
CA VAL A 45 -2.96 10.82 25.27
C VAL A 45 -2.22 10.03 26.33
N THR A 46 -0.92 10.28 26.43
CA THR A 46 -0.08 9.65 27.44
C THR A 46 0.34 10.72 28.45
N ARG A 47 0.06 10.48 29.73
CA ARG A 47 0.41 11.37 30.81
C ARG A 47 1.47 10.72 31.69
N THR A 48 2.60 11.40 31.84
CA THR A 48 3.63 11.09 32.83
C THR A 48 3.55 12.07 34.01
N LYS A 49 4.47 12.00 34.94
CA LYS A 49 4.52 12.96 36.07
C LYS A 49 4.91 14.39 35.64
N THR A 50 5.63 14.50 34.53
CA THR A 50 6.23 15.77 34.06
C THR A 50 5.78 16.20 32.68
N GLU A 51 5.16 15.30 31.90
CA GLU A 51 4.82 15.53 30.50
C GLU A 51 3.44 14.99 30.15
N LEU A 52 2.78 15.70 29.25
CA LEU A 52 1.56 15.28 28.59
C LEU A 52 1.83 15.16 27.10
N VAL A 53 1.87 13.92 26.56
CA VAL A 53 2.07 13.66 25.15
C VAL A 53 0.74 13.39 24.49
N ARG A 54 0.40 14.20 23.49
CA ARG A 54 -0.81 14.05 22.67
C ARG A 54 -0.41 13.61 21.28
N LYS A 55 -0.95 12.47 20.83
CA LYS A 55 -0.80 11.99 19.47
C LYS A 55 -2.07 12.24 18.68
N ARG A 56 -1.96 12.93 17.57
CA ARG A 56 -3.07 13.26 16.67
C ARG A 56 -2.80 12.71 15.28
N GLU A 57 -3.87 12.25 14.62
CA GLU A 57 -3.86 11.96 13.20
C GLU A 57 -4.21 13.23 12.45
N LEU A 58 -3.28 13.72 11.61
CA LEU A 58 -3.51 14.90 10.79
C LEU A 58 -4.24 14.54 9.50
N TYR A 59 -3.75 13.47 8.86
CA TYR A 59 -4.30 13.00 7.59
C TYR A 59 -4.37 11.48 7.57
N GLU A 60 -5.43 10.97 6.96
CA GLU A 60 -5.47 9.65 6.38
C GLU A 60 -4.95 9.74 4.94
N VAL A 61 -4.05 8.82 4.58
CA VAL A 61 -3.42 8.78 3.25
C VAL A 61 -3.79 7.47 2.59
N GLU A 62 -4.34 7.56 1.38
CA GLU A 62 -4.68 6.42 0.56
C GLU A 62 -3.85 6.44 -0.72
N LEU A 63 -3.05 5.39 -0.93
CA LEU A 63 -2.30 5.14 -2.15
C LEU A 63 -2.91 3.96 -2.87
N THR A 64 -3.32 4.17 -4.11
CA THR A 64 -3.78 3.09 -4.99
C THR A 64 -2.63 2.63 -5.89
N VAL A 65 -2.45 1.32 -5.96
CA VAL A 65 -1.40 0.68 -6.76
C VAL A 65 -2.04 -0.34 -7.69
N ASN A 66 -1.79 -0.19 -8.97
CA ASN A 66 -2.13 -1.17 -9.98
C ASN A 66 -0.96 -2.16 -10.13
N ALA A 67 -1.22 -3.44 -9.92
CA ALA A 67 -0.28 -4.52 -10.16
C ALA A 67 -0.80 -5.40 -11.30
N ASN A 68 -0.21 -5.26 -12.48
CA ASN A 68 -0.60 -6.00 -13.66
C ASN A 68 0.36 -7.18 -13.86
N ILE A 69 -0.15 -8.39 -13.70
CA ILE A 69 0.59 -9.63 -13.86
C ILE A 69 0.39 -10.12 -15.29
N LEU A 70 1.47 -10.21 -16.04
CA LEU A 70 1.49 -10.68 -17.42
C LEU A 70 2.15 -12.04 -17.50
N ALA A 71 1.48 -12.97 -18.19
CA ALA A 71 1.99 -14.31 -18.43
C ALA A 71 1.63 -14.78 -19.84
N ASP A 72 2.30 -15.82 -20.28
CA ASP A 72 1.97 -16.52 -21.55
C ASP A 72 1.12 -17.77 -21.29
N ASP A 73 1.16 -18.31 -20.07
CA ASP A 73 0.34 -19.44 -19.64
C ASP A 73 -0.79 -18.99 -18.71
N ARG A 74 -2.01 -19.31 -19.08
CA ARG A 74 -3.23 -19.00 -18.32
C ARG A 74 -3.32 -19.82 -17.04
N ALA A 75 -2.95 -21.11 -17.08
CA ALA A 75 -3.04 -21.98 -15.90
C ALA A 75 -2.07 -21.51 -14.82
N TRP A 76 -0.85 -21.18 -15.22
CA TRP A 76 0.14 -20.57 -14.34
C TRP A 76 -0.37 -19.26 -13.75
N LEU A 77 -0.95 -18.35 -14.58
CA LEU A 77 -1.44 -17.06 -14.11
C LEU A 77 -2.56 -17.20 -13.07
N VAL A 78 -3.46 -18.16 -13.22
CA VAL A 78 -4.54 -18.40 -12.27
C VAL A 78 -3.98 -18.88 -10.93
N ALA A 79 -3.10 -19.87 -10.95
CA ALA A 79 -2.44 -20.39 -9.75
C ALA A 79 -1.62 -19.30 -9.04
N PHE A 80 -0.75 -18.63 -9.79
CA PHE A 80 0.07 -17.54 -9.27
C PHE A 80 -0.76 -16.42 -8.64
N ALA A 81 -1.90 -16.05 -9.25
CA ALA A 81 -2.76 -14.98 -8.75
C ALA A 81 -3.37 -15.32 -7.38
N VAL A 82 -3.71 -16.58 -7.15
CA VAL A 82 -4.21 -17.06 -5.84
C VAL A 82 -3.09 -16.96 -4.79
N ASP A 83 -1.92 -17.48 -5.11
CA ASP A 83 -0.76 -17.45 -4.21
C ASP A 83 -0.27 -16.03 -3.94
N PHE A 84 -0.33 -15.16 -4.97
CA PHE A 84 0.01 -13.74 -4.82
C PHE A 84 -0.91 -13.05 -3.79
N VAL A 85 -2.23 -13.26 -3.90
CA VAL A 85 -3.19 -12.65 -2.96
C VAL A 85 -3.05 -13.27 -1.57
N ALA A 86 -2.89 -14.59 -1.48
CA ALA A 86 -2.71 -15.29 -0.21
C ALA A 86 -1.42 -14.86 0.51
N GLY A 87 -0.37 -14.55 -0.24
CA GLY A 87 0.92 -14.10 0.28
C GLY A 87 1.01 -12.60 0.58
N LEU A 88 -0.05 -11.81 0.27
CA LEU A 88 -0.05 -10.39 0.61
C LEU A 88 -0.23 -10.20 2.12
N PRO A 89 0.63 -9.40 2.78
CA PRO A 89 0.43 -9.08 4.18
C PRO A 89 -0.82 -8.20 4.36
N ARG A 90 -1.48 -8.31 5.50
CA ARG A 90 -2.63 -7.45 5.86
C ARG A 90 -2.23 -5.98 6.03
N GLY A 91 -0.95 -5.72 6.23
CA GLY A 91 -0.35 -4.42 6.39
C GLY A 91 1.06 -4.52 6.92
N GLY A 92 1.66 -3.39 7.23
CA GLY A 92 2.99 -3.24 7.79
C GLY A 92 3.14 -1.87 8.44
N ASN A 93 4.24 -1.66 9.13
CA ASN A 93 4.56 -0.36 9.69
C ASN A 93 5.36 0.48 8.68
N ASP A 94 5.05 1.76 8.60
CA ASP A 94 5.87 2.73 7.88
C ASP A 94 7.17 3.05 8.64
N SER A 95 8.02 3.90 8.09
CA SER A 95 9.28 4.33 8.71
C SER A 95 9.10 5.07 10.04
N ARG A 96 7.89 5.54 10.34
CA ARG A 96 7.51 6.23 11.59
C ARG A 96 6.77 5.32 12.56
N GLY A 97 6.66 4.01 12.25
CA GLY A 97 5.96 3.02 13.07
C GLY A 97 4.43 3.07 12.98
N ASN A 98 3.84 3.86 12.06
CA ASN A 98 2.40 3.85 11.87
C ASN A 98 1.98 2.65 11.01
N TRP A 99 0.86 2.03 11.37
CA TRP A 99 0.34 0.91 10.63
C TRP A 99 -0.24 1.34 9.28
N VAL A 100 0.25 0.74 8.20
CA VAL A 100 -0.27 0.86 6.83
C VAL A 100 -1.04 -0.40 6.50
N LYS A 101 -2.32 -0.26 6.23
CA LYS A 101 -3.22 -1.37 5.86
C LYS A 101 -3.16 -1.61 4.37
N ILE A 102 -3.09 -2.88 3.96
CA ILE A 102 -3.10 -3.31 2.55
C ILE A 102 -4.41 -4.03 2.27
N ARG A 103 -5.06 -3.67 1.17
CA ARG A 103 -6.28 -4.31 0.69
C ARG A 103 -6.23 -4.56 -0.81
N VAL A 104 -6.71 -5.71 -1.25
CA VAL A 104 -7.04 -5.95 -2.65
C VAL A 104 -8.46 -5.43 -2.87
N GLN A 105 -8.61 -4.39 -3.68
CA GLN A 105 -9.93 -3.82 -3.98
C GLN A 105 -10.61 -4.57 -5.13
N LYS A 106 -9.84 -4.87 -6.17
CA LYS A 106 -10.37 -5.44 -7.40
C LYS A 106 -9.32 -6.30 -8.07
N ALA A 107 -9.78 -7.39 -8.70
CA ALA A 107 -8.98 -8.18 -9.61
C ALA A 107 -9.74 -8.34 -10.92
N THR A 108 -9.10 -7.99 -12.03
CA THR A 108 -9.71 -8.10 -13.37
C THR A 108 -8.83 -8.98 -14.23
N PHE A 109 -9.46 -9.96 -14.87
CA PHE A 109 -8.80 -10.79 -15.86
C PHE A 109 -8.89 -10.09 -17.22
N GLY A 110 -7.75 -9.86 -17.84
CA GLY A 110 -7.66 -9.24 -19.15
C GLY A 110 -7.14 -10.25 -20.18
N ARG A 111 -7.56 -10.07 -21.38
CA ARG A 111 -7.03 -10.75 -22.57
C ARG A 111 -6.39 -9.69 -23.46
N ALA A 112 -5.26 -10.00 -24.06
CA ALA A 112 -4.72 -9.11 -25.08
C ALA A 112 -5.74 -9.00 -26.23
N PRO A 113 -5.97 -7.79 -26.75
CA PRO A 113 -6.87 -7.63 -27.88
C PRO A 113 -6.36 -8.44 -29.08
N ASP A 114 -7.27 -9.06 -29.79
CA ASP A 114 -6.97 -9.79 -31.02
C ASP A 114 -6.40 -8.83 -32.05
N LYS A 115 -5.31 -9.24 -32.69
CA LYS A 115 -4.65 -8.43 -33.73
C LYS A 115 -5.33 -8.72 -35.04
N ARG A 116 -5.94 -7.68 -35.65
CA ARG A 116 -6.46 -7.79 -37.01
C ARG A 116 -5.33 -7.55 -38.01
N VAL A 117 -5.18 -8.48 -38.95
CA VAL A 117 -4.28 -8.33 -40.08
C VAL A 117 -5.15 -8.57 -41.35
N GLY A 118 -5.56 -7.48 -42.01
CA GLY A 118 -6.54 -7.52 -43.08
C GLY A 118 -7.92 -7.91 -42.55
N ASP A 119 -8.61 -8.80 -43.30
CA ASP A 119 -9.91 -9.36 -42.88
C ASP A 119 -9.81 -10.57 -41.95
N GLU A 120 -8.60 -11.07 -41.70
CA GLU A 120 -8.39 -12.20 -40.80
C GLU A 120 -8.14 -11.71 -39.37
N VAL A 121 -8.91 -12.29 -38.45
CA VAL A 121 -8.69 -12.12 -37.02
C VAL A 121 -7.67 -13.17 -36.58
N ILE A 122 -6.41 -12.72 -36.41
CA ILE A 122 -5.38 -13.56 -35.80
C ILE A 122 -5.58 -13.50 -34.30
N GLU A 123 -6.14 -14.55 -33.72
CA GLU A 123 -6.24 -14.68 -32.29
C GLU A 123 -4.85 -14.82 -31.68
N VAL A 124 -4.41 -13.78 -30.98
CA VAL A 124 -3.17 -13.83 -30.20
C VAL A 124 -3.47 -14.53 -28.86
N PHE A 125 -3.68 -15.84 -28.91
CA PHE A 125 -4.15 -16.67 -27.80
C PHE A 125 -3.25 -16.74 -26.57
N THR A 126 -2.01 -16.30 -26.68
CA THR A 126 -0.98 -16.63 -25.68
C THR A 126 -0.73 -15.56 -24.62
N LYS A 127 -1.30 -14.36 -24.76
CA LYS A 127 -0.97 -13.25 -23.84
C LYS A 127 -2.15 -12.96 -22.92
N VAL A 128 -2.04 -13.44 -21.70
CA VAL A 128 -3.03 -13.21 -20.63
C VAL A 128 -2.46 -12.28 -19.58
N ASN A 129 -3.33 -11.48 -18.96
CA ASN A 129 -2.95 -10.65 -17.85
C ASN A 129 -4.01 -10.65 -16.74
N ARG A 130 -3.57 -10.35 -15.54
CA ARG A 130 -4.46 -10.13 -14.40
C ARG A 130 -4.05 -8.85 -13.68
N LEU A 131 -4.96 -7.89 -13.68
CA LEU A 131 -4.78 -6.61 -13.03
C LEU A 131 -5.37 -6.68 -11.62
N PHE A 132 -4.54 -6.42 -10.63
CA PHE A 132 -4.94 -6.20 -9.25
C PHE A 132 -4.89 -4.70 -8.94
N VAL A 133 -5.96 -4.21 -8.34
CA VAL A 133 -6.00 -2.86 -7.75
C VAL A 133 -5.83 -3.03 -6.24
N LEU A 134 -4.71 -2.56 -5.74
CA LEU A 134 -4.34 -2.61 -4.32
C LEU A 134 -4.50 -1.22 -3.72
N THR A 135 -4.97 -1.15 -2.48
CA THR A 135 -5.03 0.10 -1.72
C THR A 135 -4.20 -0.03 -0.47
N PHE A 136 -3.33 0.94 -0.28
CA PHE A 136 -2.52 1.13 0.93
C PHE A 136 -3.11 2.31 1.69
N THR A 137 -3.59 2.06 2.90
CA THR A 137 -4.16 3.11 3.75
C THR A 137 -3.27 3.30 4.97
N GLY A 138 -2.66 4.46 5.06
CA GLY A 138 -1.78 4.88 6.15
C GLY A 138 -2.28 6.15 6.81
N ARG A 139 -1.49 6.70 7.74
CA ARG A 139 -1.80 7.95 8.42
C ARG A 139 -0.56 8.80 8.63
N ILE A 140 -0.75 10.13 8.58
CA ILE A 140 0.25 11.09 9.03
C ILE A 140 -0.14 11.54 10.43
N THR A 141 0.77 11.35 11.38
CA THR A 141 0.55 11.67 12.79
C THR A 141 1.50 12.77 13.26
N GLU A 142 1.05 13.54 14.23
CA GLU A 142 1.83 14.53 14.96
C GLU A 142 1.80 14.18 16.45
N GLU A 143 2.93 14.35 17.11
CA GLU A 143 3.03 14.23 18.56
C GLU A 143 3.38 15.60 19.14
N GLU A 144 2.54 16.09 20.04
CA GLU A 144 2.69 17.32 20.77
C GLU A 144 2.98 16.99 22.23
N THR A 145 4.11 17.48 22.74
CA THR A 145 4.51 17.30 24.14
C THR A 145 4.35 18.61 24.89
N GLU A 146 3.54 18.59 25.93
CA GLU A 146 3.37 19.72 26.86
C GLU A 146 4.02 19.37 28.20
N GLU A 147 4.87 20.25 28.73
CA GLU A 147 5.41 20.12 30.08
C GLU A 147 4.29 20.36 31.11
N MET A 148 4.16 19.44 32.04
CA MET A 148 3.20 19.61 33.13
C MET A 148 3.88 20.34 34.29
N ILE A 149 3.26 21.44 34.72
CA ILE A 149 3.69 22.13 35.96
C ILE A 149 3.50 21.16 37.12
N PRO A 150 4.57 20.80 37.88
CA PRO A 150 4.41 19.97 39.06
C PRO A 150 3.44 20.65 40.02
N SER A 151 2.56 19.88 40.65
CA SER A 151 1.56 20.40 41.58
C SER A 151 2.20 21.28 42.66
N VAL A 152 1.84 22.57 42.69
CA VAL A 152 2.29 23.49 43.72
C VAL A 152 1.62 23.10 45.03
N THR A 153 2.38 22.61 46.00
CA THR A 153 1.88 22.36 47.34
C THR A 153 1.72 23.71 48.05
N ILE A 154 0.48 24.21 48.14
CA ILE A 154 0.22 25.41 48.94
C ILE A 154 0.24 24.98 50.39
N ASN A 155 1.33 25.29 51.11
CA ASN A 155 1.34 25.15 52.57
C ASN A 155 0.33 26.14 53.14
N LYS A 156 -0.72 25.63 53.82
CA LYS A 156 -1.67 26.46 54.52
C LYS A 156 -0.89 27.23 55.59
N PRO A 157 -1.00 28.60 55.68
CA PRO A 157 -0.40 29.33 56.75
C PRO A 157 -1.05 28.90 58.07
N THR A 158 -0.26 28.50 59.06
CA THR A 158 -0.70 28.20 60.39
C THR A 158 -0.82 29.54 61.14
N PHE A 159 -2.02 30.05 61.28
CA PHE A 159 -2.28 31.21 62.15
C PHE A 159 -2.17 30.73 63.61
N LYS A 160 -1.25 31.32 64.34
CA LYS A 160 -1.17 31.22 65.82
C LYS A 160 -2.04 32.27 66.43
#